data_f36185f7477ba96c42cea95df3c435a3
#
_entry.id   f36185f7477ba96c42cea95df3c435a3
#
_cell.length_a   1.000
_cell.length_b   1.000
_cell.length_c   1.000
_cell.angle_alpha   90.00
_cell.angle_beta   90.00
_cell.angle_gamma   90.00
#
_symmetry.space_group_name_H-M   'P 1'
#
loop_
_entity.id
_entity.type
_entity.pdbx_description
1 polymer ?
#
loop_
_entity_poly.entity_id
_entity_poly.type
_entity_poly.pdbx_seq_one_letter_code
_entity_poly.pdbx_strand_id
1 'polypeptide(L)'
;MSLEVVPLDPQRPSFAGLASGVQLAGTIAPDTARAIDDAMNHYAVLVFRNQPLTPEQQLAFARALGPLDVGFKRVARPHARLAYQELADISNIDESGAIAERAHRRIVGNLANQLWHSDSSFQKPSARYSMLHAVVVPEQGGATEFADMRMAYDALNQHDKAELQGRFAEHYALNSRFLLGDTEYDEAQRNALPPVHWPMVRTHAGSGRKHLFIGAHASHVVGQTIAEGRILLADLLEHATQRQFVYAHAWQPGDLVMWDNRCTLHRGRRHDLSVRRELRRATTLDVDAPDQHDAPQLDASAGHIHAPAPALQGAA
;
A
#
# COMPACT_ATOMS: atom_id res chain seq x y z
N MET A 1 -12.43 22.43 -17.30
CA MET A 1 -11.69 21.35 -17.96
C MET A 1 -12.22 20.05 -17.39
N SER A 2 -12.52 19.05 -18.22
CA SER A 2 -13.02 17.75 -17.78
C SER A 2 -11.85 16.76 -17.64
N LEU A 3 -11.95 15.85 -16.68
CA LEU A 3 -11.04 14.72 -16.54
C LEU A 3 -11.19 13.82 -17.78
N GLU A 4 -10.06 13.49 -18.39
CA GLU A 4 -9.97 12.49 -19.44
C GLU A 4 -9.00 11.40 -18.99
N VAL A 5 -9.35 10.13 -19.17
CA VAL A 5 -8.48 9.01 -18.80
C VAL A 5 -8.40 8.02 -19.96
N VAL A 6 -7.16 7.69 -20.34
CA VAL A 6 -6.88 6.65 -21.32
C VAL A 6 -6.10 5.50 -20.68
N PRO A 7 -6.36 4.24 -21.05
CA PRO A 7 -5.60 3.12 -20.52
C PRO A 7 -4.12 3.23 -20.91
N LEU A 8 -3.23 2.96 -19.96
CA LEU A 8 -1.77 2.92 -20.21
C LEU A 8 -1.35 1.67 -20.99
N ASP A 9 -2.15 0.61 -20.90
CA ASP A 9 -1.96 -0.61 -21.66
C ASP A 9 -3.29 -0.99 -22.35
N PRO A 10 -3.38 -0.93 -23.69
CA PRO A 10 -4.59 -1.32 -24.41
C PRO A 10 -5.01 -2.78 -24.20
N GLN A 11 -4.09 -3.67 -23.82
CA GLN A 11 -4.40 -5.07 -23.50
C GLN A 11 -5.03 -5.24 -22.11
N ARG A 12 -4.93 -4.21 -21.27
CA ARG A 12 -5.53 -4.15 -19.93
C ARG A 12 -6.33 -2.86 -19.75
N PRO A 13 -7.41 -2.68 -20.51
CA PRO A 13 -8.12 -1.41 -20.61
C PRO A 13 -8.78 -0.94 -19.32
N SER A 14 -8.92 -1.81 -18.32
CA SER A 14 -9.50 -1.50 -17.00
C SER A 14 -8.45 -1.45 -15.88
N PHE A 15 -7.14 -1.39 -16.22
CA PHE A 15 -6.09 -1.30 -15.21
C PHE A 15 -5.01 -0.31 -15.63
N ALA A 16 -4.72 0.65 -14.73
CA ALA A 16 -3.80 1.77 -14.90
C ALA A 16 -4.16 2.71 -16.06
N GLY A 17 -4.60 3.90 -15.72
CA GLY A 17 -4.98 4.96 -16.66
C GLY A 17 -4.07 6.18 -16.58
N LEU A 18 -3.83 6.82 -17.72
CA LEU A 18 -3.22 8.14 -17.81
C LEU A 18 -4.33 9.20 -17.74
N ALA A 19 -4.31 10.00 -16.69
CA ALA A 19 -5.28 11.06 -16.44
C ALA A 19 -4.76 12.41 -16.93
N SER A 20 -5.61 13.16 -17.61
CA SER A 20 -5.35 14.50 -18.14
C SER A 20 -6.54 15.44 -17.96
N GLY A 21 -6.39 16.72 -18.32
CA GLY A 21 -7.46 17.70 -18.25
C GLY A 21 -7.72 18.30 -16.87
N VAL A 22 -6.99 17.88 -15.80
CA VAL A 22 -7.14 18.39 -14.43
C VAL A 22 -5.82 18.88 -13.90
N GLN A 23 -5.83 20.05 -13.23
CA GLN A 23 -4.71 20.60 -12.47
C GLN A 23 -4.94 20.33 -10.98
N LEU A 24 -4.06 19.56 -10.36
CA LEU A 24 -4.22 19.09 -8.97
C LEU A 24 -3.79 20.14 -7.93
N ALA A 25 -3.05 21.17 -8.34
CA ALA A 25 -2.57 22.26 -7.46
C ALA A 25 -3.66 23.21 -7.00
N GLY A 26 -4.81 23.22 -7.67
CA GLY A 26 -5.94 24.09 -7.37
C GLY A 26 -6.99 23.48 -6.45
N THR A 27 -8.07 24.21 -6.24
CA THR A 27 -9.25 23.67 -5.55
C THR A 27 -9.93 22.62 -6.43
N ILE A 28 -10.09 21.43 -5.91
CA ILE A 28 -10.79 20.33 -6.61
C ILE A 28 -12.30 20.50 -6.37
N ALA A 29 -13.03 20.76 -7.45
CA ALA A 29 -14.48 20.85 -7.39
C ALA A 29 -15.09 19.46 -7.06
N PRO A 30 -16.25 19.38 -6.39
CA PRO A 30 -16.89 18.11 -6.07
C PRO A 30 -17.15 17.21 -7.26
N ASP A 31 -17.51 17.77 -8.41
CA ASP A 31 -17.71 17.02 -9.66
C ASP A 31 -16.41 16.41 -10.18
N THR A 32 -15.30 17.14 -10.07
CA THR A 32 -13.97 16.63 -10.44
C THR A 32 -13.53 15.53 -9.49
N ALA A 33 -13.78 15.67 -8.18
CA ALA A 33 -13.48 14.64 -7.21
C ALA A 33 -14.28 13.36 -7.50
N ARG A 34 -15.57 13.47 -7.82
CA ARG A 34 -16.40 12.32 -8.25
C ARG A 34 -15.88 11.68 -9.53
N ALA A 35 -15.52 12.46 -10.54
CA ALA A 35 -14.97 11.93 -11.79
C ALA A 35 -13.64 11.18 -11.56
N ILE A 36 -12.78 11.67 -10.66
CA ILE A 36 -11.56 10.96 -10.25
C ILE A 36 -11.92 9.66 -9.52
N ASP A 37 -12.90 9.67 -8.61
CA ASP A 37 -13.36 8.49 -7.89
C ASP A 37 -13.92 7.42 -8.84
N ASP A 38 -14.74 7.81 -9.81
CA ASP A 38 -15.28 6.92 -10.84
C ASP A 38 -14.15 6.32 -11.69
N ALA A 39 -13.16 7.12 -12.07
CA ALA A 39 -11.99 6.65 -12.80
C ALA A 39 -11.15 5.68 -11.95
N MET A 40 -10.98 5.94 -10.64
CA MET A 40 -10.30 5.04 -9.72
C MET A 40 -11.04 3.71 -9.55
N ASN A 41 -12.36 3.73 -9.48
CA ASN A 41 -13.19 2.52 -9.43
C ASN A 41 -12.99 1.63 -10.67
N HIS A 42 -12.72 2.24 -11.83
CA HIS A 42 -12.45 1.52 -13.08
C HIS A 42 -10.99 1.07 -13.18
N TYR A 43 -10.04 2.01 -13.08
CA TYR A 43 -8.63 1.78 -13.39
C TYR A 43 -7.78 1.33 -12.20
N ALA A 44 -8.20 1.54 -10.96
CA ALA A 44 -7.49 1.30 -9.71
C ALA A 44 -6.13 2.01 -9.56
N VAL A 45 -5.51 2.47 -10.65
CA VAL A 45 -4.28 3.28 -10.68
C VAL A 45 -4.47 4.40 -11.68
N LEU A 46 -4.23 5.65 -11.27
CA LEU A 46 -4.20 6.81 -12.15
C LEU A 46 -2.84 7.51 -12.09
N VAL A 47 -2.31 7.81 -13.26
CA VAL A 47 -1.08 8.59 -13.42
C VAL A 47 -1.43 9.99 -13.91
N PHE A 48 -1.06 11.00 -13.13
CA PHE A 48 -1.15 12.40 -13.49
C PHE A 48 0.26 12.91 -13.77
N ARG A 49 0.56 13.27 -15.01
CA ARG A 49 1.87 13.81 -15.41
C ARG A 49 1.95 15.30 -15.15
N ASN A 50 3.16 15.77 -14.89
CA ASN A 50 3.48 17.21 -14.81
C ASN A 50 2.59 17.97 -13.81
N GLN A 51 2.53 17.50 -12.57
CA GLN A 51 1.80 18.11 -11.46
C GLN A 51 2.80 18.64 -10.40
N PRO A 52 3.37 19.83 -10.55
CA PRO A 52 4.34 20.38 -9.58
C PRO A 52 3.61 20.84 -8.31
N LEU A 53 3.38 19.92 -7.38
CA LEU A 53 2.64 20.19 -6.15
C LEU A 53 3.55 20.61 -5.01
N THR A 54 3.14 21.62 -4.22
CA THR A 54 3.66 21.82 -2.86
C THR A 54 3.09 20.76 -1.91
N PRO A 55 3.67 20.56 -0.69
CA PRO A 55 3.10 19.70 0.33
C PRO A 55 1.62 20.02 0.64
N GLU A 56 1.29 21.32 0.76
CA GLU A 56 -0.04 21.81 1.07
C GLU A 56 -1.04 21.50 -0.04
N GLN A 57 -0.63 21.67 -1.30
CA GLN A 57 -1.45 21.38 -2.48
C GLN A 57 -1.71 19.88 -2.59
N GLN A 58 -0.71 19.04 -2.34
CA GLN A 58 -0.88 17.59 -2.31
C GLN A 58 -1.87 17.16 -1.23
N LEU A 59 -1.78 17.74 -0.02
CA LEU A 59 -2.71 17.47 1.08
C LEU A 59 -4.12 17.99 0.77
N ALA A 60 -4.25 19.16 0.16
CA ALA A 60 -5.55 19.72 -0.24
C ALA A 60 -6.23 18.80 -1.26
N PHE A 61 -5.49 18.32 -2.26
CA PHE A 61 -5.97 17.34 -3.22
C PHE A 61 -6.43 16.05 -2.54
N ALA A 62 -5.60 15.49 -1.65
CA ALA A 62 -5.94 14.25 -0.96
C ALA A 62 -7.20 14.41 -0.07
N ARG A 63 -7.34 15.53 0.65
CA ARG A 63 -8.53 15.82 1.47
C ARG A 63 -9.82 15.94 0.66
N ALA A 64 -9.75 16.35 -0.59
CA ALA A 64 -10.91 16.40 -1.48
C ALA A 64 -11.47 14.99 -1.82
N LEU A 65 -10.67 13.93 -1.58
CA LEU A 65 -11.01 12.54 -1.89
C LEU A 65 -11.28 11.69 -0.64
N GLY A 66 -11.11 12.25 0.55
CA GLY A 66 -11.43 11.55 1.81
C GLY A 66 -10.59 12.01 3.00
N PRO A 67 -10.90 11.51 4.21
CA PRO A 67 -10.14 11.80 5.41
C PRO A 67 -8.73 11.22 5.31
N LEU A 68 -7.73 11.99 5.78
CA LEU A 68 -6.33 11.59 5.69
C LEU A 68 -5.95 10.56 6.74
N ASP A 69 -5.12 9.61 6.33
CA ASP A 69 -4.47 8.64 7.22
C ASP A 69 -3.12 9.19 7.70
N VAL A 70 -2.88 9.12 9.01
CA VAL A 70 -1.56 9.36 9.59
C VAL A 70 -0.71 8.09 9.69
N GLY A 71 -1.32 6.93 9.45
CA GLY A 71 -0.72 5.63 9.27
C GLY A 71 0.21 5.17 10.40
N PHE A 72 1.22 4.41 10.03
CA PHE A 72 2.25 3.86 10.92
C PHE A 72 3.03 4.94 11.71
N LYS A 73 2.89 6.20 11.38
CA LYS A 73 3.55 7.30 12.09
C LYS A 73 3.10 7.46 13.53
N ARG A 74 1.94 6.91 13.91
CA ARG A 74 1.50 6.86 15.32
C ARG A 74 2.46 6.07 16.21
N VAL A 75 3.23 5.15 15.62
CA VAL A 75 4.06 4.19 16.37
C VAL A 75 5.47 4.67 16.60
N ALA A 76 6.00 5.53 15.79
CA ALA A 76 7.32 6.12 16.01
C ALA A 76 7.66 7.18 14.95
N ARG A 77 7.97 8.38 15.30
CA ARG A 77 9.18 9.11 14.83
C ARG A 77 9.17 10.54 15.34
N PRO A 78 10.01 10.86 16.33
CA PRO A 78 10.15 12.23 16.81
C PRO A 78 10.85 13.17 15.79
N HIS A 79 11.45 12.62 14.71
CA HIS A 79 12.25 13.40 13.75
C HIS A 79 11.71 13.21 12.33
N ALA A 80 10.64 13.93 11.98
CA ALA A 80 10.13 13.96 10.62
C ALA A 80 10.74 15.15 9.86
N ARG A 81 11.36 14.89 8.69
CA ARG A 81 11.86 15.94 7.79
C ARG A 81 10.73 16.78 7.21
N LEU A 82 9.57 16.18 6.97
CA LEU A 82 8.38 16.87 6.48
C LEU A 82 7.57 17.47 7.64
N ALA A 83 7.12 18.71 7.48
CA ALA A 83 6.35 19.43 8.49
C ALA A 83 4.95 18.83 8.74
N TYR A 84 4.40 18.08 7.78
CA TYR A 84 3.06 17.52 7.83
C TYR A 84 3.09 16.04 8.18
N GLN A 85 2.40 15.65 9.26
CA GLN A 85 2.31 14.25 9.70
C GLN A 85 1.54 13.37 8.71
N GLU A 86 0.65 13.95 7.93
CA GLU A 86 -0.14 13.25 6.91
C GLU A 86 0.67 12.93 5.64
N LEU A 87 1.87 13.51 5.48
CA LEU A 87 2.77 13.18 4.39
C LEU A 87 3.82 12.16 4.83
N ALA A 88 3.85 11.02 4.19
CA ALA A 88 4.93 10.07 4.33
C ALA A 88 6.11 10.47 3.43
N ASP A 89 7.30 10.51 4.02
CA ASP A 89 8.56 10.79 3.34
C ASP A 89 9.14 9.48 2.77
N ILE A 90 8.98 9.30 1.47
CA ILE A 90 9.47 8.12 0.73
C ILE A 90 10.77 8.52 0.00
N SER A 91 11.79 8.81 0.77
CA SER A 91 13.07 9.31 0.28
C SER A 91 14.26 8.55 0.88
N ASN A 92 15.42 8.71 0.25
CA ASN A 92 16.71 8.31 0.81
C ASN A 92 17.47 9.51 1.44
N ILE A 93 16.74 10.46 2.05
CA ILE A 93 17.26 11.70 2.59
C ILE A 93 17.10 11.69 4.11
N ASP A 94 18.13 12.08 4.83
CA ASP A 94 18.13 12.23 6.28
C ASP A 94 17.49 13.55 6.76
N GLU A 95 17.48 13.77 8.05
CA GLU A 95 16.91 14.97 8.69
C GLU A 95 17.67 16.26 8.36
N SER A 96 18.95 16.16 7.96
CA SER A 96 19.77 17.29 7.53
C SER A 96 19.54 17.68 6.06
N GLY A 97 18.84 16.83 5.29
CA GLY A 97 18.64 16.99 3.86
C GLY A 97 19.73 16.35 2.99
N ALA A 98 20.69 15.64 3.59
CA ALA A 98 21.71 14.86 2.89
C ALA A 98 21.19 13.46 2.53
N ILE A 99 21.89 12.76 1.61
CA ILE A 99 21.62 11.36 1.33
C ILE A 99 22.00 10.54 2.58
N ALA A 100 21.04 9.78 3.09
CA ALA A 100 21.20 8.97 4.29
C ALA A 100 22.16 7.79 4.05
N GLU A 101 22.91 7.42 5.05
CA GLU A 101 23.73 6.20 5.06
C GLU A 101 22.87 4.94 4.96
N ARG A 102 23.41 3.86 4.40
CA ARG A 102 22.67 2.58 4.20
C ARG A 102 22.11 2.00 5.48
N ALA A 103 22.81 2.13 6.60
CA ALA A 103 22.39 1.64 7.92
C ALA A 103 21.40 2.59 8.62
N HIS A 104 21.13 3.76 8.05
CA HIS A 104 20.18 4.70 8.64
C HIS A 104 18.79 4.07 8.76
N ARG A 105 18.17 4.21 9.96
CA ARG A 105 16.90 3.54 10.26
C ARG A 105 15.77 3.83 9.25
N ARG A 106 15.77 5.01 8.63
CA ARG A 106 14.84 5.36 7.55
C ARG A 106 15.04 4.47 6.32
N ILE A 107 16.29 4.23 5.92
CA ILE A 107 16.62 3.37 4.77
C ILE A 107 16.17 1.96 5.06
N VAL A 108 16.56 1.41 6.22
CA VAL A 108 16.14 0.07 6.66
C VAL A 108 14.61 -0.06 6.69
N GLY A 109 13.94 0.92 7.32
CA GLY A 109 12.48 0.93 7.39
C GLY A 109 11.79 1.01 6.02
N ASN A 110 12.40 1.71 5.05
CA ASN A 110 11.86 1.82 3.69
C ASN A 110 12.08 0.56 2.84
N LEU A 111 12.95 -0.37 3.25
CA LEU A 111 13.12 -1.65 2.54
C LEU A 111 11.81 -2.45 2.48
N ALA A 112 10.96 -2.34 3.51
CA ALA A 112 9.68 -3.03 3.48
C ALA A 112 8.73 -2.54 2.38
N ASN A 113 8.92 -1.33 1.85
CA ASN A 113 8.18 -0.87 0.68
C ASN A 113 8.56 -1.63 -0.61
N GLN A 114 9.60 -2.47 -0.58
CA GLN A 114 9.95 -3.37 -1.70
C GLN A 114 9.20 -4.70 -1.67
N LEU A 115 8.50 -5.01 -0.58
CA LEU A 115 7.56 -6.12 -0.51
C LEU A 115 6.22 -5.70 -1.14
N TRP A 116 5.52 -6.66 -1.75
CA TRP A 116 4.17 -6.41 -2.24
C TRP A 116 3.21 -6.19 -1.07
N HIS A 117 2.61 -5.01 -0.99
CA HIS A 117 1.74 -4.61 0.12
C HIS A 117 0.62 -3.67 -0.33
N SER A 118 -0.41 -3.59 0.48
CA SER A 118 -1.40 -2.52 0.50
C SER A 118 -1.13 -1.62 1.70
N ASP A 119 -1.21 -0.30 1.52
CA ASP A 119 -1.03 0.64 2.63
C ASP A 119 -2.12 0.46 3.67
N SER A 120 -1.74 0.58 4.94
CA SER A 120 -2.62 0.62 6.12
C SER A 120 -3.69 -0.49 6.17
N SER A 121 -3.44 -1.64 5.53
CA SER A 121 -4.31 -2.82 5.64
C SER A 121 -4.30 -3.43 7.05
N PHE A 122 -3.39 -3.01 7.90
CA PHE A 122 -3.21 -3.46 9.28
C PHE A 122 -4.03 -2.67 10.31
N GLN A 123 -4.97 -1.87 9.88
CA GLN A 123 -5.85 -1.08 10.75
C GLN A 123 -7.28 -1.01 10.19
N LYS A 124 -8.24 -0.61 11.02
CA LYS A 124 -9.61 -0.28 10.64
C LYS A 124 -9.91 1.17 11.04
N PRO A 125 -10.38 2.03 10.12
CA PRO A 125 -10.51 1.79 8.68
C PRO A 125 -9.16 1.60 7.99
N SER A 126 -9.15 0.80 6.91
CA SER A 126 -7.95 0.62 6.06
C SER A 126 -7.73 1.82 5.13
N ALA A 127 -6.60 1.86 4.42
CA ALA A 127 -6.40 2.87 3.39
C ALA A 127 -7.37 2.67 2.21
N ARG A 128 -7.89 3.80 1.69
CA ARG A 128 -8.61 3.87 0.42
C ARG A 128 -7.64 4.20 -0.70
N TYR A 129 -7.25 5.44 -0.84
CA TYR A 129 -6.34 5.90 -1.87
C TYR A 129 -5.00 6.31 -1.29
N SER A 130 -3.92 5.94 -1.95
CA SER A 130 -2.61 6.55 -1.74
C SER A 130 -2.19 7.33 -2.97
N MET A 131 -1.51 8.46 -2.74
CA MET A 131 -1.08 9.42 -3.75
C MET A 131 0.39 9.71 -3.54
N LEU A 132 1.24 9.20 -4.42
CA LEU A 132 2.69 9.39 -4.36
C LEU A 132 3.10 10.44 -5.39
N HIS A 133 3.69 11.53 -4.92
CA HIS A 133 4.17 12.64 -5.74
C HIS A 133 5.69 12.60 -5.87
N ALA A 134 6.19 12.67 -7.10
CA ALA A 134 7.62 12.63 -7.42
C ALA A 134 8.21 14.04 -7.40
N VAL A 135 9.10 14.30 -6.44
CA VAL A 135 9.83 15.57 -6.33
C VAL A 135 11.19 15.46 -7.04
N VAL A 136 11.98 14.44 -6.67
CA VAL A 136 13.26 14.11 -7.30
C VAL A 136 13.29 12.61 -7.55
N VAL A 137 13.65 12.22 -8.75
CA VAL A 137 13.74 10.81 -9.14
C VAL A 137 15.09 10.53 -9.81
N PRO A 138 15.68 9.35 -9.59
CA PRO A 138 16.89 8.94 -10.30
C PRO A 138 16.58 8.68 -11.77
N GLU A 139 17.55 8.85 -12.64
CA GLU A 139 17.40 8.55 -14.07
C GLU A 139 17.13 7.06 -14.34
N GLN A 140 17.63 6.19 -13.48
CA GLN A 140 17.49 4.75 -13.62
C GLN A 140 16.99 4.08 -12.33
N GLY A 141 16.13 3.07 -12.47
CA GLY A 141 15.57 2.31 -11.34
C GLY A 141 14.49 3.05 -10.56
N GLY A 142 14.13 2.54 -9.39
CA GLY A 142 13.17 3.16 -8.48
C GLY A 142 11.72 3.20 -8.98
N ALA A 143 11.36 2.42 -9.99
CA ALA A 143 10.00 2.24 -10.45
C ALA A 143 9.09 1.78 -9.30
N THR A 144 7.80 2.07 -9.41
CA THR A 144 6.78 1.47 -8.54
C THR A 144 5.92 0.51 -9.37
N GLU A 145 5.80 -0.71 -8.90
CA GLU A 145 4.94 -1.72 -9.50
C GLU A 145 3.62 -1.82 -8.75
N PHE A 146 2.54 -2.00 -9.50
CA PHE A 146 1.17 -2.16 -9.01
C PHE A 146 0.59 -3.44 -9.57
N ALA A 147 -0.06 -4.27 -8.74
CA ALA A 147 -0.72 -5.50 -9.14
C ALA A 147 -2.24 -5.37 -8.91
N ASP A 148 -3.05 -5.68 -9.93
CA ASP A 148 -4.51 -5.65 -9.84
C ASP A 148 -5.05 -6.94 -9.21
N MET A 149 -5.48 -6.86 -7.97
CA MET A 149 -6.02 -7.98 -7.21
C MET A 149 -7.39 -8.45 -7.71
N ARG A 150 -8.10 -7.63 -8.49
CA ARG A 150 -9.36 -7.99 -9.16
C ARG A 150 -9.07 -8.96 -10.32
N MET A 151 -8.11 -8.59 -11.18
CA MET A 151 -7.66 -9.45 -12.28
C MET A 151 -7.07 -10.76 -11.76
N ALA A 152 -6.28 -10.69 -10.69
CA ALA A 152 -5.69 -11.88 -10.06
C ALA A 152 -6.77 -12.82 -9.52
N TYR A 153 -7.81 -12.29 -8.84
CA TYR A 153 -8.93 -13.09 -8.39
C TYR A 153 -9.72 -13.69 -9.55
N ASP A 154 -10.01 -12.92 -10.60
CA ASP A 154 -10.76 -13.39 -11.76
C ASP A 154 -10.06 -14.58 -12.45
N ALA A 155 -8.72 -14.59 -12.45
CA ALA A 155 -7.89 -15.63 -13.05
C ALA A 155 -7.74 -16.90 -12.20
N LEU A 156 -8.14 -16.91 -10.94
CA LEU A 156 -8.17 -18.12 -10.11
C LEU A 156 -9.18 -19.13 -10.69
N ASN A 157 -8.88 -20.41 -10.57
CA ASN A 157 -9.84 -21.47 -10.89
C ASN A 157 -10.98 -21.54 -9.86
N GLN A 158 -12.06 -22.28 -10.16
CA GLN A 158 -13.24 -22.34 -9.31
C GLN A 158 -12.98 -23.03 -7.96
N HIS A 159 -12.05 -23.98 -7.92
CA HIS A 159 -11.66 -24.67 -6.69
C HIS A 159 -11.02 -23.68 -5.71
N ASP A 160 -10.01 -22.92 -6.16
CA ASP A 160 -9.31 -21.93 -5.33
C ASP A 160 -10.25 -20.82 -4.88
N LYS A 161 -11.15 -20.34 -5.77
CA LYS A 161 -12.18 -19.36 -5.41
C LYS A 161 -13.10 -19.88 -4.30
N ALA A 162 -13.51 -21.16 -4.37
CA ALA A 162 -14.35 -21.79 -3.36
C ALA A 162 -13.60 -21.97 -2.03
N GLU A 163 -12.32 -22.37 -2.11
CA GLU A 163 -11.47 -22.54 -0.94
C GLU A 163 -11.27 -21.23 -0.17
N LEU A 164 -11.13 -20.12 -0.85
CA LEU A 164 -10.91 -18.79 -0.24
C LEU A 164 -12.19 -18.17 0.32
N GLN A 165 -13.35 -18.67 -0.04
CA GLN A 165 -14.63 -18.12 0.37
C GLN A 165 -14.80 -18.21 1.90
N GLY A 166 -15.01 -17.05 2.54
CA GLY A 166 -15.18 -16.96 3.99
C GLY A 166 -13.91 -17.10 4.82
N ARG A 167 -12.73 -17.23 4.21
CA ARG A 167 -11.45 -17.22 4.93
C ARG A 167 -11.03 -15.80 5.28
N PHE A 168 -10.35 -15.67 6.42
CA PHE A 168 -9.78 -14.42 6.92
C PHE A 168 -8.27 -14.52 7.04
N ALA A 169 -7.58 -13.43 6.76
CA ALA A 169 -6.16 -13.27 7.07
C ALA A 169 -6.00 -12.25 8.21
N GLU A 170 -5.06 -12.52 9.11
CA GLU A 170 -4.61 -11.55 10.09
C GLU A 170 -3.63 -10.58 9.43
N HIS A 171 -3.88 -9.27 9.53
CA HIS A 171 -2.99 -8.23 9.06
C HIS A 171 -2.37 -7.49 10.25
N TYR A 172 -1.02 -7.45 10.26
CA TYR A 172 -0.25 -6.83 11.32
C TYR A 172 0.79 -5.85 10.76
N ALA A 173 0.84 -4.67 11.34
CA ALA A 173 1.70 -3.57 10.86
C ALA A 173 3.19 -3.95 10.79
N LEU A 174 3.69 -4.70 11.79
CA LEU A 174 5.09 -5.10 11.87
C LEU A 174 5.44 -6.35 11.08
N ASN A 175 4.45 -7.10 10.54
CA ASN A 175 4.74 -8.33 9.81
C ASN A 175 5.71 -8.12 8.65
N SER A 176 5.52 -7.06 7.87
CA SER A 176 6.43 -6.71 6.77
C SER A 176 7.86 -6.41 7.22
N ARG A 177 8.04 -5.94 8.46
CA ARG A 177 9.35 -5.70 9.09
C ARG A 177 9.98 -7.00 9.55
N PHE A 178 9.21 -7.84 10.20
CA PHE A 178 9.65 -9.16 10.68
C PHE A 178 10.10 -10.06 9.51
N LEU A 179 9.42 -10.00 8.36
CA LEU A 179 9.85 -10.70 7.15
C LEU A 179 11.25 -10.28 6.66
N LEU A 180 11.70 -9.09 7.01
CA LEU A 180 13.02 -8.56 6.64
C LEU A 180 14.04 -8.63 7.79
N GLY A 181 13.69 -9.29 8.92
CA GLY A 181 14.57 -9.42 10.06
C GLY A 181 14.65 -8.18 10.95
N ASP A 182 13.84 -7.14 10.72
CA ASP A 182 13.71 -5.97 11.60
C ASP A 182 12.73 -6.30 12.71
N THR A 183 13.24 -6.82 13.85
CA THR A 183 12.45 -7.33 14.99
C THR A 183 12.59 -6.48 16.26
N GLU A 184 13.40 -5.42 16.23
CA GLU A 184 13.69 -4.57 17.37
C GLU A 184 12.58 -3.55 17.62
N TYR A 185 11.48 -4.01 18.19
CA TYR A 185 10.33 -3.19 18.60
C TYR A 185 9.99 -3.48 20.06
N ASP A 186 9.80 -2.43 20.86
CA ASP A 186 9.33 -2.57 22.24
C ASP A 186 7.85 -2.96 22.30
N GLU A 187 7.36 -3.27 23.51
CA GLU A 187 5.98 -3.71 23.71
C GLU A 187 4.97 -2.61 23.36
N ALA A 188 5.26 -1.35 23.66
CA ALA A 188 4.39 -0.23 23.32
C ALA A 188 4.25 -0.07 21.78
N GLN A 189 5.35 -0.20 21.05
CA GLN A 189 5.38 -0.19 19.59
C GLN A 189 4.61 -1.37 18.98
N ARG A 190 4.75 -2.59 19.57
CA ARG A 190 4.02 -3.78 19.13
C ARG A 190 2.51 -3.64 19.34
N ASN A 191 2.09 -3.02 20.43
CA ASN A 191 0.69 -2.86 20.81
C ASN A 191 0.03 -1.60 20.25
N ALA A 192 0.79 -0.67 19.68
CA ALA A 192 0.27 0.59 19.16
C ALA A 192 -0.70 0.41 17.97
N LEU A 193 -0.50 -0.67 17.19
CA LEU A 193 -1.37 -1.08 16.10
C LEU A 193 -1.62 -2.60 16.22
N PRO A 194 -2.61 -3.02 17.01
CA PRO A 194 -2.93 -4.43 17.19
C PRO A 194 -3.36 -5.05 15.84
N PRO A 195 -3.12 -6.36 15.65
CA PRO A 195 -3.56 -7.06 14.46
C PRO A 195 -5.04 -6.91 14.18
N VAL A 196 -5.42 -6.90 12.92
CA VAL A 196 -6.81 -6.86 12.46
C VAL A 196 -7.06 -8.01 11.49
N HIS A 197 -8.30 -8.52 11.48
CA HIS A 197 -8.71 -9.59 10.56
C HIS A 197 -9.49 -9.00 9.40
N TRP A 198 -9.17 -9.47 8.18
CA TRP A 198 -9.88 -9.13 6.95
C TRP A 198 -10.27 -10.38 6.17
N PRO A 199 -11.44 -10.37 5.50
CA PRO A 199 -11.73 -11.39 4.50
C PRO A 199 -10.63 -11.41 3.43
N MET A 200 -10.12 -12.60 3.07
CA MET A 200 -9.12 -12.75 2.01
C MET A 200 -9.68 -12.43 0.62
N VAL A 201 -10.99 -12.59 0.44
CA VAL A 201 -11.74 -12.17 -0.75
C VAL A 201 -12.74 -11.11 -0.33
N ARG A 202 -12.62 -9.92 -0.93
CA ARG A 202 -13.51 -8.78 -0.69
C ARG A 202 -14.21 -8.39 -1.98
N THR A 203 -15.29 -7.64 -1.88
CA THR A 203 -15.99 -7.02 -3.03
C THR A 203 -15.66 -5.54 -3.03
N HIS A 204 -15.09 -5.04 -4.12
CA HIS A 204 -14.79 -3.63 -4.30
C HIS A 204 -16.07 -2.83 -4.50
N ALA A 205 -16.41 -1.95 -3.56
CA ALA A 205 -17.71 -1.26 -3.53
C ALA A 205 -18.00 -0.47 -4.82
N GLY A 206 -16.99 0.23 -5.38
CA GLY A 206 -17.19 1.08 -6.56
C GLY A 206 -17.31 0.31 -7.88
N SER A 207 -16.63 -0.84 -8.03
CA SER A 207 -16.67 -1.63 -9.29
C SER A 207 -17.53 -2.89 -9.21
N GLY A 208 -17.94 -3.31 -8.01
CA GLY A 208 -18.66 -4.57 -7.78
C GLY A 208 -17.82 -5.84 -8.00
N ARG A 209 -16.52 -5.70 -8.38
CA ARG A 209 -15.65 -6.84 -8.64
C ARG A 209 -15.09 -7.42 -7.35
N LYS A 210 -14.98 -8.74 -7.29
CA LYS A 210 -14.22 -9.42 -6.23
C LYS A 210 -12.72 -9.23 -6.44
N HIS A 211 -11.97 -9.21 -5.34
CA HIS A 211 -10.52 -9.09 -5.36
C HIS A 211 -9.90 -9.83 -4.17
N LEU A 212 -8.63 -10.20 -4.29
CA LEU A 212 -7.83 -10.69 -3.18
C LEU A 212 -7.42 -9.52 -2.28
N PHE A 213 -7.41 -9.75 -0.96
CA PHE A 213 -6.92 -8.79 0.03
C PHE A 213 -5.85 -9.45 0.91
N ILE A 214 -4.63 -9.46 0.39
CA ILE A 214 -3.44 -10.13 0.94
C ILE A 214 -2.24 -9.18 0.88
N GLY A 215 -1.04 -9.68 1.08
CA GLY A 215 0.22 -8.93 0.93
C GLY A 215 1.11 -9.00 2.17
N ALA A 216 2.17 -8.23 2.21
CA ALA A 216 3.22 -8.33 3.24
C ALA A 216 2.75 -8.06 4.67
N HIS A 217 1.59 -7.45 4.86
CA HIS A 217 0.99 -7.27 6.19
C HIS A 217 0.15 -8.47 6.62
N ALA A 218 -0.31 -9.34 5.71
CA ALA A 218 -1.00 -10.57 6.05
C ALA A 218 0.00 -11.57 6.68
N SER A 219 -0.18 -11.88 7.95
CA SER A 219 0.76 -12.70 8.73
C SER A 219 0.48 -14.19 8.59
N HIS A 220 -0.78 -14.58 8.56
CA HIS A 220 -1.27 -15.95 8.39
C HIS A 220 -2.77 -15.99 8.11
N VAL A 221 -3.30 -17.18 7.81
CA VAL A 221 -4.74 -17.40 7.61
C VAL A 221 -5.35 -17.89 8.93
N VAL A 222 -6.42 -17.22 9.34
CA VAL A 222 -7.09 -17.51 10.61
C VAL A 222 -7.75 -18.90 10.58
N GLY A 223 -7.56 -19.67 11.64
CA GLY A 223 -8.11 -21.03 11.75
C GLY A 223 -7.29 -22.12 11.07
N GLN A 224 -6.11 -21.77 10.50
CA GLN A 224 -5.11 -22.72 10.01
C GLN A 224 -3.86 -22.70 10.91
N THR A 225 -3.01 -23.72 10.79
CA THR A 225 -1.67 -23.61 11.38
C THR A 225 -0.92 -22.47 10.72
N ILE A 226 0.01 -21.86 11.45
CA ILE A 226 0.83 -20.76 10.92
C ILE A 226 1.53 -21.15 9.62
N ALA A 227 2.04 -22.37 9.55
CA ALA A 227 2.74 -22.87 8.36
C ALA A 227 1.81 -22.98 7.14
N GLU A 228 0.65 -23.62 7.30
CA GLU A 228 -0.34 -23.76 6.21
C GLU A 228 -0.82 -22.40 5.73
N GLY A 229 -1.20 -21.50 6.66
CA GLY A 229 -1.68 -20.18 6.32
C GLY A 229 -0.62 -19.33 5.60
N ARG A 230 0.65 -19.44 5.97
CA ARG A 230 1.76 -18.73 5.31
C ARG A 230 2.07 -19.29 3.91
N ILE A 231 2.00 -20.62 3.73
CA ILE A 231 2.15 -21.23 2.41
C ILE A 231 1.04 -20.75 1.49
N LEU A 232 -0.22 -20.82 1.92
CA LEU A 232 -1.36 -20.34 1.12
C LEU A 232 -1.21 -18.87 0.73
N LEU A 233 -0.81 -18.00 1.66
CA LEU A 233 -0.55 -16.58 1.37
C LEU A 233 0.61 -16.39 0.38
N ALA A 234 1.66 -17.20 0.46
CA ALA A 234 2.79 -17.13 -0.46
C ALA A 234 2.38 -17.55 -1.87
N ASP A 235 1.66 -18.65 -2.03
CA ASP A 235 1.16 -19.16 -3.32
C ASP A 235 0.21 -18.13 -3.98
N LEU A 236 -0.70 -17.56 -3.20
CA LEU A 236 -1.61 -16.51 -3.68
C LEU A 236 -0.85 -15.24 -4.09
N LEU A 237 0.19 -14.87 -3.36
CA LEU A 237 1.00 -13.70 -3.68
C LEU A 237 1.81 -13.93 -4.97
N GLU A 238 2.39 -15.12 -5.15
CA GLU A 238 3.08 -15.50 -6.38
C GLU A 238 2.13 -15.46 -7.58
N HIS A 239 0.94 -16.04 -7.44
CA HIS A 239 -0.11 -15.95 -8.46
C HIS A 239 -0.47 -14.51 -8.78
N ALA A 240 -0.80 -13.71 -7.76
CA ALA A 240 -1.35 -12.35 -7.93
C ALA A 240 -0.32 -11.32 -8.44
N THR A 241 0.96 -11.64 -8.41
CA THR A 241 2.04 -10.74 -8.84
C THR A 241 2.70 -11.17 -10.15
N GLN A 242 2.06 -12.06 -10.91
CA GLN A 242 2.48 -12.41 -12.26
C GLN A 242 2.40 -11.20 -13.19
N ARG A 243 3.27 -11.14 -14.19
CA ARG A 243 3.44 -9.96 -15.08
C ARG A 243 2.15 -9.50 -15.75
N GLN A 244 1.24 -10.41 -16.04
CA GLN A 244 -0.06 -10.10 -16.65
C GLN A 244 -0.96 -9.24 -15.77
N PHE A 245 -0.77 -9.23 -14.45
CA PHE A 245 -1.54 -8.42 -13.50
C PHE A 245 -0.79 -7.18 -13.04
N VAL A 246 0.45 -6.94 -13.52
CA VAL A 246 1.34 -5.91 -12.99
C VAL A 246 1.55 -4.77 -13.98
N TYR A 247 1.33 -3.54 -13.53
CA TYR A 247 1.76 -2.30 -14.17
C TYR A 247 3.00 -1.77 -13.46
N ALA A 248 4.04 -1.38 -14.20
CA ALA A 248 5.26 -0.77 -13.67
C ALA A 248 5.35 0.69 -14.10
N HIS A 249 5.34 1.60 -13.13
CA HIS A 249 5.45 3.03 -13.37
C HIS A 249 6.91 3.50 -13.31
N ALA A 250 7.41 4.00 -14.43
CA ALA A 250 8.68 4.72 -14.49
C ALA A 250 8.43 6.21 -14.17
N TRP A 251 9.00 6.67 -13.06
CA TRP A 251 8.78 8.01 -12.54
C TRP A 251 9.42 9.10 -13.39
N GLN A 252 8.71 10.21 -13.50
CA GLN A 252 9.23 11.50 -13.97
C GLN A 252 9.01 12.55 -12.88
N PRO A 253 9.89 13.56 -12.74
CA PRO A 253 9.66 14.66 -11.82
C PRO A 253 8.29 15.33 -12.09
N GLY A 254 7.55 15.60 -11.02
CA GLY A 254 6.19 16.17 -11.11
C GLY A 254 5.08 15.14 -11.39
N ASP A 255 5.38 13.85 -11.49
CA ASP A 255 4.33 12.83 -11.54
C ASP A 255 3.60 12.75 -10.20
N LEU A 256 2.27 12.62 -10.25
CA LEU A 256 1.49 12.09 -9.14
C LEU A 256 0.82 10.79 -9.61
N VAL A 257 1.11 9.70 -8.89
CA VAL A 257 0.44 8.42 -9.08
C VAL A 257 -0.48 8.16 -7.91
N MET A 258 -1.74 7.89 -8.21
CA MET A 258 -2.78 7.55 -7.26
C MET A 258 -3.18 6.09 -7.46
N TRP A 259 -3.35 5.33 -6.37
CA TRP A 259 -3.81 3.94 -6.44
C TRP A 259 -4.81 3.61 -5.34
N ASP A 260 -5.65 2.62 -5.64
CA ASP A 260 -6.68 2.10 -4.74
C ASP A 260 -6.12 0.92 -3.92
N ASN A 261 -5.88 1.16 -2.64
CA ASN A 261 -5.35 0.16 -1.73
C ASN A 261 -6.33 -0.99 -1.44
N ARG A 262 -7.62 -0.78 -1.72
CA ARG A 262 -8.61 -1.83 -1.53
C ARG A 262 -8.38 -3.01 -2.46
N CYS A 263 -8.00 -2.73 -3.71
CA CYS A 263 -7.91 -3.73 -4.77
C CYS A 263 -6.55 -3.78 -5.50
N THR A 264 -5.51 -3.13 -4.99
CA THR A 264 -4.15 -3.22 -5.55
C THR A 264 -3.12 -3.56 -4.47
N LEU A 265 -2.10 -4.32 -4.88
CA LEU A 265 -0.83 -4.35 -4.18
C LEU A 265 0.17 -3.47 -4.93
N HIS A 266 1.13 -2.91 -4.19
CA HIS A 266 2.21 -2.17 -4.80
C HIS A 266 3.55 -2.46 -4.13
N ARG A 267 4.65 -2.18 -4.86
CA ARG A 267 6.00 -2.21 -4.31
C ARG A 267 6.94 -1.25 -5.03
N GLY A 268 7.91 -0.70 -4.31
CA GLY A 268 9.03 0.02 -4.89
C GLY A 268 10.09 -0.94 -5.45
N ARG A 269 10.72 -0.56 -6.56
CA ARG A 269 11.87 -1.29 -7.10
C ARG A 269 13.18 -0.64 -6.63
N ARG A 270 14.24 -1.42 -6.65
CA ARG A 270 15.58 -0.96 -6.28
C ARG A 270 16.04 0.21 -7.15
N HIS A 271 16.80 1.11 -6.56
CA HIS A 271 17.52 2.20 -7.20
C HIS A 271 18.85 2.36 -6.51
N ASP A 272 19.75 3.12 -7.12
CA ASP A 272 21.01 3.48 -6.49
C ASP A 272 20.75 4.42 -5.31
N LEU A 273 21.07 3.98 -4.09
CA LEU A 273 20.89 4.75 -2.87
C LEU A 273 21.84 5.94 -2.74
N SER A 274 22.91 6.00 -3.54
CA SER A 274 23.81 7.15 -3.61
C SER A 274 23.24 8.30 -4.46
N VAL A 275 22.17 8.05 -5.21
CA VAL A 275 21.46 9.05 -6.00
C VAL A 275 20.22 9.52 -5.26
N ARG A 276 20.04 10.85 -5.15
CA ARG A 276 18.90 11.46 -4.46
C ARG A 276 17.58 10.99 -5.07
N ARG A 277 16.69 10.47 -4.23
CA ARG A 277 15.32 10.13 -4.56
C ARG A 277 14.38 10.70 -3.51
N GLU A 278 13.41 11.50 -3.93
CA GLU A 278 12.48 12.16 -3.03
C GLU A 278 11.07 12.10 -3.57
N LEU A 279 10.21 11.34 -2.89
CA LEU A 279 8.77 11.28 -3.14
C LEU A 279 8.02 11.52 -1.83
N ARG A 280 6.79 12.03 -1.94
CA ARG A 280 5.91 12.28 -0.80
C ARG A 280 4.59 11.57 -1.02
N ARG A 281 4.11 10.83 -0.01
CA ARG A 281 2.84 10.10 -0.06
C ARG A 281 1.83 10.68 0.90
N ALA A 282 0.63 11.01 0.40
CA ALA A 282 -0.59 11.19 1.18
C ALA A 282 -1.46 9.93 1.02
N THR A 283 -2.21 9.58 2.05
CA THR A 283 -3.12 8.41 2.04
C THR A 283 -4.46 8.81 2.65
N THR A 284 -5.58 8.36 2.06
CA THR A 284 -6.93 8.54 2.60
C THR A 284 -7.45 7.24 3.22
N LEU A 285 -8.38 7.36 4.16
CA LEU A 285 -9.03 6.23 4.82
C LEU A 285 -10.29 5.78 4.07
N ASP A 286 -10.58 4.49 4.10
CA ASP A 286 -11.79 3.87 3.55
C ASP A 286 -12.89 3.78 4.62
N VAL A 287 -13.42 4.93 5.03
CA VAL A 287 -14.36 5.03 6.15
C VAL A 287 -15.74 4.43 5.86
N ASP A 288 -16.09 4.28 4.59
CA ASP A 288 -17.42 3.81 4.15
C ASP A 288 -17.44 2.32 3.78
N ALA A 289 -16.35 1.58 4.01
CA ALA A 289 -16.29 0.17 3.67
C ALA A 289 -17.24 -0.67 4.54
N PRO A 290 -18.15 -1.45 3.93
CA PRO A 290 -19.19 -2.18 4.68
C PRO A 290 -18.63 -3.33 5.53
N ASP A 291 -17.49 -3.90 5.16
CA ASP A 291 -16.86 -5.05 5.82
C ASP A 291 -15.91 -4.68 6.98
N GLN A 292 -15.85 -3.40 7.37
CA GLN A 292 -15.04 -2.95 8.51
C GLN A 292 -15.60 -3.41 9.88
N HIS A 293 -16.87 -3.81 9.94
CA HIS A 293 -17.58 -4.05 11.20
C HIS A 293 -17.78 -5.54 11.53
N ASP A 294 -17.66 -6.45 10.56
CA ASP A 294 -18.16 -7.84 10.68
C ASP A 294 -17.05 -8.91 10.67
N ALA A 295 -15.90 -8.66 11.31
CA ALA A 295 -15.00 -9.80 11.56
C ALA A 295 -15.66 -10.71 12.59
N PRO A 296 -15.86 -12.04 12.30
CA PRO A 296 -16.34 -12.97 13.31
C PRO A 296 -15.39 -12.92 14.51
N GLN A 297 -15.95 -12.97 15.74
CA GLN A 297 -15.15 -13.25 16.93
C GLN A 297 -14.59 -14.66 16.78
N LEU A 298 -13.38 -14.74 16.24
CA LEU A 298 -12.66 -15.99 16.11
C LEU A 298 -12.01 -16.28 17.45
N ASP A 299 -12.24 -17.50 17.94
CA ASP A 299 -11.77 -17.98 19.24
C ASP A 299 -10.25 -17.71 19.40
N ALA A 300 -9.89 -17.00 20.46
CA ALA A 300 -8.51 -16.59 20.74
C ALA A 300 -7.55 -17.77 21.07
N SER A 301 -8.03 -19.00 20.96
CA SER A 301 -7.27 -20.22 21.25
C SER A 301 -6.28 -20.66 20.14
N ALA A 302 -6.35 -20.09 18.94
CA ALA A 302 -5.33 -20.28 17.90
C ALA A 302 -4.13 -19.40 18.24
N GLY A 303 -3.10 -19.99 18.82
CA GLY A 303 -1.97 -19.34 19.47
C GLY A 303 -1.39 -18.15 18.72
N HIS A 304 -1.35 -17.01 19.38
CA HIS A 304 -0.63 -15.82 18.96
C HIS A 304 0.88 -16.09 18.98
N ILE A 305 1.47 -16.46 17.84
CA ILE A 305 2.93 -16.57 17.73
C ILE A 305 3.47 -15.27 17.16
N HIS A 306 3.45 -14.21 17.94
CA HIS A 306 4.27 -13.02 17.74
C HIS A 306 5.51 -13.00 18.67
N ALA A 307 5.91 -14.15 19.21
CA ALA A 307 7.20 -14.25 19.87
C ALA A 307 8.31 -14.24 18.80
N PRO A 308 9.30 -13.33 18.86
CA PRO A 308 10.51 -13.48 18.06
C PRO A 308 11.14 -14.83 18.40
N ALA A 309 11.67 -15.53 17.38
CA ALA A 309 12.52 -16.67 17.65
C ALA A 309 13.61 -16.25 18.68
N PRO A 310 13.90 -17.07 19.71
CA PRO A 310 14.96 -16.75 20.64
C PRO A 310 16.23 -16.49 19.84
N ALA A 311 16.92 -15.40 20.14
CA ALA A 311 18.22 -15.11 19.58
C ALA A 311 19.09 -16.35 19.80
N LEU A 312 19.64 -16.93 18.75
CA LEU A 312 20.66 -17.96 18.86
C LEU A 312 21.78 -17.35 19.69
N GLN A 313 21.85 -17.73 20.97
CA GLN A 313 22.99 -17.41 21.79
C GLN A 313 24.20 -18.06 21.14
N GLY A 314 25.14 -17.22 20.66
CA GLY A 314 26.36 -17.69 20.05
C GLY A 314 27.06 -18.66 21.00
N ALA A 315 27.30 -19.85 20.48
CA ALA A 315 28.26 -20.75 21.10
C ALA A 315 29.64 -20.08 20.96
N ALA A 316 30.26 -19.85 22.10
CA ALA A 316 31.64 -19.37 22.23
C ALA A 316 32.64 -20.40 21.67
#